data_bc3163141de40842ff326dbfad7725af
#
_entry.id   bc3163141de40842ff326dbfad7725af
#
_cell.length_a   1.000
_cell.length_b   1.000
_cell.length_c   1.000
_cell.angle_alpha   90.00
_cell.angle_beta   90.00
_cell.angle_gamma   90.00
#
_symmetry.space_group_name_H-M   'P 1'
#
loop_
_entity.id
_entity.type
_entity.pdbx_description
1 polymer ?
#
loop_
_entity_poly.entity_id
_entity_poly.type
_entity_poly.pdbx_seq_one_letter_code
_entity_poly.pdbx_strand_id
1 'polypeptide(L)'
;MKHRRRTAILVLALGLAVFGLERYWRRWNNDRSRTTCKQNLKAIGVALHSYHDSNAHFPAAYSSSRPPHSWRVALLPWLDQQLLFDKYTTIEAWNSRSNSPLLQARPQVYACPEVSGPSLTSYQAAVSSRTPWPWDTPTRFQDFTDGSSNTLMLFDVHDPEVEWTRPKDLTLQQATDAVQNGQRHHPGSERNGINVLLADGSARFISKDIKPEVLHALLTPSGGRSLPTDRMTQESLARASEEVSVREPAAFHDPIDCTQLPSTQLSPSSNADLREGLTVAYCPAMALAWKRYVQAMPQVSQTAMATELLNNPFGETDIEASALEIQLTTAANFGPKVSCRLKKHLAFASEFDAFKLPLTFFDSKGEHKVRAFGVTSHWYEWRAALNQIRVIDYRSPDDFVIAIENLSGEDLVLAKIPKPETLKGGLDDITHRFRSTRLPLASRSVVAEEEVVIPVLELSVSAEFEEDLNSPDQPSGSRVESAKQIVQFRLDERGAVVWSEAEVIGENGSYDYTPGARKFIFDKPFLIMLREAPEKQPYFAAWIGNTDLMIPNGTE
;
A
#
# COMPACT_ATOMS: atom_id res chain seq x y z
N MET A 1 -46.74 39.26 34.84
CA MET A 1 -46.32 38.78 33.52
C MET A 1 -45.09 39.53 32.93
N LYS A 2 -45.00 40.83 33.04
CA LYS A 2 -43.87 41.64 32.48
C LYS A 2 -42.48 41.32 33.06
N HIS A 3 -42.36 41.01 34.38
CA HIS A 3 -41.08 40.61 34.98
C HIS A 3 -40.54 39.28 34.50
N ARG A 4 -41.38 38.25 34.38
CA ARG A 4 -40.98 36.92 33.88
C ARG A 4 -40.48 36.96 32.43
N ARG A 5 -41.04 37.82 31.58
CA ARG A 5 -40.54 38.01 30.19
C ARG A 5 -39.17 38.70 30.14
N ARG A 6 -38.93 39.67 31.02
CA ARG A 6 -37.62 40.37 31.10
C ARG A 6 -36.50 39.44 31.59
N THR A 7 -36.79 38.60 32.59
CA THR A 7 -35.82 37.61 33.09
C THR A 7 -35.51 36.53 32.02
N ALA A 8 -36.51 36.06 31.28
CA ALA A 8 -36.31 35.11 30.19
C ALA A 8 -35.43 35.68 29.05
N ILE A 9 -35.65 36.95 28.67
CA ILE A 9 -34.85 37.65 27.65
C ILE A 9 -33.40 37.83 28.12
N LEU A 10 -33.18 38.19 29.40
CA LEU A 10 -31.85 38.34 29.98
C LEU A 10 -31.09 37.00 30.03
N VAL A 11 -31.74 35.92 30.41
CA VAL A 11 -31.14 34.55 30.40
C VAL A 11 -30.80 34.10 28.99
N LEU A 12 -31.68 34.39 28.03
CA LEU A 12 -31.41 34.05 26.61
C LEU A 12 -30.24 34.87 26.04
N ALA A 13 -30.18 36.17 26.36
CA ALA A 13 -29.10 37.06 25.94
C ALA A 13 -27.74 36.65 26.57
N LEU A 14 -27.75 36.24 27.84
CA LEU A 14 -26.57 35.74 28.55
C LEU A 14 -26.11 34.39 27.93
N GLY A 15 -27.04 33.48 27.62
CA GLY A 15 -26.76 32.22 26.96
C GLY A 15 -26.14 32.41 25.55
N LEU A 16 -26.68 33.34 24.76
CA LEU A 16 -26.12 33.71 23.45
C LEU A 16 -24.73 34.36 23.56
N ALA A 17 -24.52 35.21 24.57
CA ALA A 17 -23.20 35.82 24.81
C ALA A 17 -22.16 34.78 25.23
N VAL A 18 -22.52 33.85 26.13
CA VAL A 18 -21.62 32.75 26.56
C VAL A 18 -21.31 31.86 25.37
N PHE A 19 -22.30 31.48 24.55
CA PHE A 19 -22.11 30.67 23.34
C PHE A 19 -21.24 31.41 22.29
N GLY A 20 -21.43 32.71 22.13
CA GLY A 20 -20.60 33.54 21.25
C GLY A 20 -19.15 33.61 21.71
N LEU A 21 -18.92 33.81 23.02
CA LEU A 21 -17.59 33.80 23.65
C LEU A 21 -16.90 32.43 23.52
N GLU A 22 -17.63 31.36 23.74
CA GLU A 22 -17.09 29.98 23.55
C GLU A 22 -16.67 29.71 22.11
N ARG A 23 -17.50 30.11 21.13
CA ARG A 23 -17.15 29.99 19.71
C ARG A 23 -15.95 30.85 19.33
N TYR A 24 -15.89 32.11 19.86
CA TYR A 24 -14.76 32.99 19.63
C TYR A 24 -13.47 32.43 20.24
N TRP A 25 -13.51 31.92 21.48
CA TRP A 25 -12.36 31.36 22.17
C TRP A 25 -11.87 30.05 21.50
N ARG A 26 -12.78 29.16 21.06
CA ARG A 26 -12.46 27.97 20.29
C ARG A 26 -11.79 28.33 18.96
N ARG A 27 -12.33 29.33 18.25
CA ARG A 27 -11.75 29.77 16.97
C ARG A 27 -10.34 30.34 17.15
N TRP A 28 -10.15 31.18 18.19
CA TRP A 28 -8.85 31.74 18.52
C TRP A 28 -7.82 30.68 18.92
N ASN A 29 -8.19 29.68 19.71
CA ASN A 29 -7.33 28.55 20.06
C ASN A 29 -6.94 27.71 18.82
N ASN A 30 -7.89 27.39 17.94
CA ASN A 30 -7.64 26.65 16.71
C ASN A 30 -6.66 27.39 15.80
N ASP A 31 -6.80 28.70 15.63
CA ASP A 31 -5.89 29.51 14.81
C ASP A 31 -4.48 29.56 15.43
N ARG A 32 -4.37 29.62 16.75
CA ARG A 32 -3.09 29.58 17.46
C ARG A 32 -2.39 28.23 17.32
N SER A 33 -3.12 27.15 17.54
CA SER A 33 -2.58 25.78 17.37
C SER A 33 -2.08 25.55 15.94
N ARG A 34 -2.88 25.96 14.95
CA ARG A 34 -2.52 25.87 13.55
C ARG A 34 -1.23 26.63 13.20
N THR A 35 -1.09 27.83 13.77
CA THR A 35 0.11 28.65 13.59
C THR A 35 1.33 27.98 14.21
N THR A 36 1.20 27.42 15.43
CA THR A 36 2.27 26.69 16.11
C THR A 36 2.69 25.46 15.33
N CYS A 37 1.74 24.62 14.85
CA CYS A 37 2.06 23.45 14.04
C CYS A 37 2.79 23.83 12.73
N LYS A 38 2.38 24.93 12.09
CA LYS A 38 3.06 25.45 10.90
C LYS A 38 4.48 25.94 11.21
N GLN A 39 4.71 26.56 12.38
CA GLN A 39 6.04 26.97 12.83
C GLN A 39 6.93 25.75 13.13
N ASN A 40 6.38 24.72 13.77
CA ASN A 40 7.08 23.46 14.02
C ASN A 40 7.51 22.78 12.69
N LEU A 41 6.60 22.67 11.72
CA LEU A 41 6.94 22.14 10.40
C LEU A 41 8.07 22.92 9.74
N LYS A 42 8.08 24.25 9.83
CA LYS A 42 9.19 25.06 9.32
C LYS A 42 10.52 24.79 10.03
N ALA A 43 10.49 24.65 11.37
CA ALA A 43 11.70 24.31 12.13
C ALA A 43 12.24 22.93 11.76
N ILE A 44 11.34 21.94 11.57
CA ILE A 44 11.71 20.61 11.06
C ILE A 44 12.29 20.72 9.63
N GLY A 45 11.71 21.58 8.78
CA GLY A 45 12.22 21.84 7.42
C GLY A 45 13.64 22.39 7.44
N VAL A 46 13.95 23.35 8.32
CA VAL A 46 15.31 23.86 8.50
C VAL A 46 16.27 22.75 8.94
N ALA A 47 15.85 21.89 9.88
CA ALA A 47 16.67 20.76 10.34
C ALA A 47 16.91 19.72 9.22
N LEU A 48 15.90 19.45 8.38
CA LEU A 48 16.02 18.57 7.21
C LEU A 48 17.06 19.12 6.20
N HIS A 49 17.02 20.42 5.93
CA HIS A 49 18.00 21.08 5.04
C HIS A 49 19.42 21.05 5.63
N SER A 50 19.54 21.37 6.94
CA SER A 50 20.84 21.31 7.63
C SER A 50 21.42 19.89 7.67
N TYR A 51 20.55 18.87 7.83
CA TYR A 51 20.93 17.48 7.70
C TYR A 51 21.43 17.17 6.29
N HIS A 52 20.68 17.60 5.25
CA HIS A 52 21.05 17.41 3.85
C HIS A 52 22.38 18.07 3.52
N ASP A 53 22.62 19.30 3.97
CA ASP A 53 23.86 20.03 3.74
C ASP A 53 25.06 19.31 4.35
N SER A 54 24.88 18.65 5.50
CA SER A 54 25.93 17.91 6.20
C SER A 54 26.18 16.53 5.63
N ASN A 55 25.14 15.86 5.09
CA ASN A 55 25.20 14.45 4.67
C ASN A 55 25.06 14.26 3.14
N ALA A 56 24.82 15.33 2.37
CA ALA A 56 24.53 15.33 0.94
C ALA A 56 23.25 14.56 0.53
N HIS A 57 22.37 14.26 1.48
CA HIS A 57 21.05 13.64 1.28
C HIS A 57 20.14 13.92 2.47
N PHE A 58 18.83 13.80 2.29
CA PHE A 58 17.86 13.79 3.38
C PHE A 58 17.98 12.51 4.23
N PRO A 59 17.51 12.50 5.48
CA PRO A 59 17.46 11.24 6.24
C PRO A 59 16.51 10.26 5.55
N ALA A 60 16.80 8.97 5.61
CA ALA A 60 15.83 7.95 5.23
C ALA A 60 14.65 7.94 6.20
N ALA A 61 13.45 7.54 5.75
CA ALA A 61 12.27 7.43 6.62
C ALA A 61 12.55 6.53 7.83
N TYR A 62 13.22 5.43 7.55
CA TYR A 62 13.72 4.47 8.56
C TYR A 62 15.20 4.21 8.31
N SER A 63 16.00 4.15 9.37
CA SER A 63 17.41 3.81 9.21
C SER A 63 17.56 2.40 8.62
N SER A 64 18.60 2.19 7.80
CA SER A 64 18.97 0.87 7.28
C SER A 64 19.54 -0.06 8.36
N SER A 65 19.81 0.47 9.57
CA SER A 65 20.23 -0.32 10.74
C SER A 65 19.14 -1.29 11.18
N ARG A 66 19.52 -2.38 11.84
CA ARG A 66 18.58 -3.31 12.46
C ARG A 66 18.84 -3.38 13.95
N PRO A 67 17.84 -2.98 14.73
CA PRO A 67 16.47 -2.53 14.40
C PRO A 67 16.44 -1.15 13.70
N PRO A 68 15.37 -0.86 12.90
CA PRO A 68 15.24 0.42 12.23
C PRO A 68 14.87 1.55 13.19
N HIS A 69 15.28 2.78 12.87
CA HIS A 69 15.00 4.00 13.64
C HIS A 69 14.34 5.05 12.77
N SER A 70 13.49 5.87 13.38
CA SER A 70 12.77 6.93 12.70
C SER A 70 13.71 8.07 12.25
N TRP A 71 13.41 8.70 11.12
CA TRP A 71 14.02 9.95 10.66
C TRP A 71 14.02 11.06 11.73
N ARG A 72 13.02 11.05 12.62
CA ARG A 72 12.88 12.04 13.70
C ARG A 72 14.05 11.95 14.71
N VAL A 73 14.54 10.74 14.94
CA VAL A 73 15.73 10.51 15.77
C VAL A 73 16.98 11.00 15.06
N ALA A 74 17.10 10.74 13.75
CA ALA A 74 18.23 11.18 12.96
C ALA A 74 18.38 12.72 12.92
N LEU A 75 17.28 13.47 13.05
CA LEU A 75 17.30 14.93 13.04
C LEU A 75 17.64 15.60 14.38
N LEU A 76 17.72 14.86 15.48
CA LEU A 76 17.94 15.44 16.81
C LEU A 76 19.16 16.39 16.90
N PRO A 77 20.33 16.07 16.31
CA PRO A 77 21.48 16.97 16.32
C PRO A 77 21.18 18.35 15.69
N TRP A 78 20.36 18.38 14.63
CA TRP A 78 20.01 19.61 13.90
C TRP A 78 18.78 20.35 14.48
N LEU A 79 18.26 19.85 15.62
CA LEU A 79 17.16 20.43 16.39
C LEU A 79 17.61 20.90 17.77
N ASP A 80 18.92 21.14 17.96
CA ASP A 80 19.54 21.48 19.26
C ASP A 80 19.30 20.40 20.34
N GLN A 81 19.12 19.14 19.94
CA GLN A 81 18.87 18.00 20.80
C GLN A 81 20.02 16.98 20.84
N GLN A 82 21.27 17.44 20.71
CA GLN A 82 22.45 16.58 20.70
C GLN A 82 22.52 15.70 21.96
N LEU A 83 22.27 16.26 23.14
CA LEU A 83 22.30 15.50 24.41
C LEU A 83 21.24 14.38 24.47
N LEU A 84 20.10 14.56 23.78
CA LEU A 84 19.08 13.52 23.68
C LEU A 84 19.50 12.44 22.67
N PHE A 85 20.12 12.85 21.56
CA PHE A 85 20.67 11.93 20.57
C PHE A 85 21.77 11.05 21.16
N ASP A 86 22.69 11.61 21.95
CA ASP A 86 23.79 10.89 22.61
C ASP A 86 23.29 9.83 23.62
N LYS A 87 22.08 10.01 24.16
CA LYS A 87 21.42 9.03 25.04
C LYS A 87 20.68 7.93 24.29
N TYR A 88 20.39 8.12 23.02
CA TYR A 88 19.63 7.18 22.21
C TYR A 88 20.54 6.08 21.66
N THR A 89 20.20 4.83 21.92
CA THR A 89 20.99 3.66 21.53
C THR A 89 20.52 3.12 20.19
N THR A 90 21.26 3.39 19.13
CA THR A 90 20.90 2.99 17.74
C THR A 90 21.11 1.51 17.41
N ILE A 91 21.74 0.74 18.32
CA ILE A 91 21.88 -0.71 18.20
C ILE A 91 20.74 -1.49 18.82
N GLU A 92 19.83 -0.80 19.53
CA GLU A 92 18.65 -1.37 20.16
C GLU A 92 17.35 -0.84 19.53
N ALA A 93 16.25 -1.58 19.66
CA ALA A 93 14.95 -1.14 19.15
C ALA A 93 14.51 0.20 19.77
N TRP A 94 13.72 0.97 19.04
CA TRP A 94 13.18 2.28 19.47
C TRP A 94 12.41 2.21 20.81
N ASN A 95 11.83 1.05 21.11
CA ASN A 95 11.06 0.74 22.33
C ASN A 95 11.82 -0.20 23.31
N SER A 96 13.13 -0.32 23.17
CA SER A 96 13.95 -1.10 24.09
C SER A 96 13.95 -0.51 25.50
N ARG A 97 14.49 -1.28 26.46
CA ARG A 97 14.62 -0.80 27.85
C ARG A 97 15.46 0.46 27.97
N SER A 98 16.46 0.66 27.10
CA SER A 98 17.32 1.84 27.08
C SER A 98 16.63 3.04 26.40
N ASN A 99 15.89 2.81 25.30
CA ASN A 99 15.28 3.88 24.51
C ASN A 99 13.88 4.28 25.00
N SER A 100 13.09 3.37 25.58
CA SER A 100 11.72 3.68 26.06
C SER A 100 11.61 4.86 27.03
N PRO A 101 12.56 5.09 27.98
CA PRO A 101 12.49 6.27 28.83
C PRO A 101 12.60 7.59 28.08
N LEU A 102 13.26 7.59 26.90
CA LEU A 102 13.47 8.79 26.07
C LEU A 102 12.18 9.22 25.33
N LEU A 103 11.18 8.35 25.23
CA LEU A 103 9.86 8.69 24.68
C LEU A 103 9.23 9.89 25.39
N GLN A 104 9.44 10.01 26.70
CA GLN A 104 8.90 11.12 27.51
C GLN A 104 9.68 12.44 27.30
N ALA A 105 10.85 12.39 26.67
CA ALA A 105 11.70 13.54 26.39
C ALA A 105 11.50 14.07 24.95
N ARG A 106 10.28 13.93 24.40
CA ARG A 106 9.95 14.41 23.04
C ARG A 106 10.34 15.89 22.88
N PRO A 107 11.15 16.23 21.86
CA PRO A 107 11.45 17.62 21.52
C PRO A 107 10.17 18.44 21.28
N GLN A 108 10.16 19.70 21.74
CA GLN A 108 8.99 20.57 21.63
C GLN A 108 8.56 20.80 20.18
N VAL A 109 9.50 20.77 19.23
CA VAL A 109 9.23 20.91 17.79
C VAL A 109 8.39 19.74 17.23
N TYR A 110 8.42 18.58 17.87
CA TYR A 110 7.56 17.43 17.51
C TYR A 110 6.22 17.42 18.25
N ALA A 111 5.96 18.42 19.08
CA ALA A 111 4.73 18.57 19.85
C ALA A 111 3.70 19.39 19.08
N CYS A 112 2.68 18.75 18.51
CA CYS A 112 1.49 19.51 18.10
C CYS A 112 0.66 19.87 19.34
N PRO A 113 0.22 21.13 19.50
CA PRO A 113 -0.60 21.55 20.64
C PRO A 113 -1.92 20.80 20.81
N GLU A 114 -2.37 20.13 19.78
CA GLU A 114 -3.65 19.39 19.75
C GLU A 114 -3.49 17.89 20.00
N VAL A 115 -2.25 17.38 20.04
CA VAL A 115 -1.94 15.98 20.37
C VAL A 115 -1.68 15.86 21.85
N SER A 116 -2.52 15.11 22.55
CA SER A 116 -2.36 14.84 23.97
C SER A 116 -1.42 13.65 24.18
N GLY A 117 -0.37 13.88 24.97
CA GLY A 117 0.61 12.84 25.34
C GLY A 117 2.06 13.31 25.13
N PRO A 118 2.94 13.09 26.11
CA PRO A 118 4.31 13.58 26.06
C PRO A 118 5.21 12.84 25.08
N SER A 119 4.78 11.68 24.57
CA SER A 119 5.55 10.83 23.63
C SER A 119 5.03 10.86 22.19
N LEU A 120 3.85 11.45 21.93
CA LEU A 120 3.19 11.39 20.63
C LEU A 120 3.54 12.57 19.73
N THR A 121 3.54 12.34 18.41
CA THR A 121 3.72 13.37 17.37
C THR A 121 2.65 13.24 16.29
N SER A 122 2.29 14.36 15.67
CA SER A 122 1.43 14.42 14.48
C SER A 122 2.22 14.59 13.18
N TYR A 123 3.52 14.89 13.26
CA TYR A 123 4.32 15.17 12.07
C TYR A 123 4.85 13.85 11.48
N GLN A 124 4.30 13.46 10.34
CA GLN A 124 4.57 12.20 9.66
C GLN A 124 4.97 12.44 8.21
N ALA A 125 5.82 11.56 7.67
CA ALA A 125 6.15 11.49 6.26
C ALA A 125 5.13 10.62 5.50
N ALA A 126 5.04 10.77 4.19
CA ALA A 126 4.42 9.75 3.33
C ALA A 126 5.53 8.84 2.80
N VAL A 127 5.50 7.56 3.15
CA VAL A 127 6.56 6.60 2.86
C VAL A 127 6.14 5.67 1.74
N SER A 128 6.86 5.72 0.62
CA SER A 128 6.66 4.90 -0.57
C SER A 128 7.87 5.08 -1.49
N SER A 129 8.12 4.16 -2.43
CA SER A 129 9.20 4.32 -3.43
C SER A 129 9.02 5.57 -4.30
N ARG A 130 7.81 6.14 -4.35
CA ARG A 130 7.41 7.28 -5.19
C ARG A 130 7.36 8.61 -4.46
N THR A 131 7.51 8.59 -3.15
CA THR A 131 7.49 9.80 -2.31
C THR A 131 8.93 10.25 -2.01
N PRO A 132 9.14 11.45 -1.46
CA PRO A 132 10.44 11.89 -0.95
C PRO A 132 11.05 10.99 0.12
N TRP A 133 10.28 10.01 0.64
CA TRP A 133 10.66 9.14 1.74
C TRP A 133 10.58 7.65 1.33
N PRO A 134 11.48 7.15 0.45
CA PRO A 134 11.52 5.73 0.13
C PRO A 134 12.17 4.96 1.28
N TRP A 135 11.36 4.41 2.16
CA TRP A 135 11.71 3.57 3.33
C TRP A 135 13.11 3.81 3.94
N ASP A 136 14.09 2.99 3.56
CA ASP A 136 15.48 3.01 4.04
C ASP A 136 16.47 3.68 3.07
N THR A 137 15.96 4.26 1.99
CA THR A 137 16.76 4.91 0.95
C THR A 137 16.68 6.43 1.11
N PRO A 138 17.81 7.11 1.35
CA PRO A 138 17.82 8.56 1.45
C PRO A 138 17.67 9.22 0.08
N THR A 139 16.92 10.32 0.00
CA THR A 139 16.73 11.15 -1.20
C THR A 139 17.60 12.41 -1.16
N ARG A 140 17.75 13.05 -2.32
CA ARG A 140 18.51 14.28 -2.51
C ARG A 140 17.66 15.34 -3.20
N PHE A 141 18.06 16.60 -3.15
CA PHE A 141 17.36 17.67 -3.90
C PHE A 141 17.25 17.39 -5.40
N GLN A 142 18.27 16.78 -5.99
CA GLN A 142 18.28 16.42 -7.42
C GLN A 142 17.24 15.36 -7.80
N ASP A 143 16.72 14.61 -6.82
CA ASP A 143 15.70 13.57 -7.03
C ASP A 143 14.29 14.19 -7.12
N PHE A 144 14.14 15.48 -6.79
CA PHE A 144 12.88 16.23 -6.86
C PHE A 144 12.75 16.96 -8.20
N THR A 145 12.53 16.19 -9.27
CA THR A 145 12.53 16.72 -10.66
C THR A 145 11.37 17.65 -10.94
N ASP A 146 10.27 17.58 -10.17
CA ASP A 146 9.12 18.49 -10.28
C ASP A 146 9.33 19.80 -9.50
N GLY A 147 10.49 19.92 -8.84
CA GLY A 147 10.89 21.06 -8.03
C GLY A 147 10.54 20.91 -6.56
N SER A 148 11.47 21.34 -5.70
CA SER A 148 11.33 21.24 -4.23
C SER A 148 10.12 22.00 -3.66
N SER A 149 9.67 23.06 -4.33
CA SER A 149 8.46 23.83 -3.98
C SER A 149 7.15 23.14 -4.36
N ASN A 150 7.20 22.06 -5.13
CA ASN A 150 6.07 21.25 -5.58
C ASN A 150 6.09 19.82 -4.99
N THR A 151 6.96 19.55 -4.03
CA THR A 151 7.14 18.22 -3.44
C THR A 151 6.80 18.25 -1.96
N LEU A 152 5.83 17.41 -1.54
CA LEU A 152 5.40 17.30 -0.14
C LEU A 152 6.34 16.39 0.65
N MET A 153 6.86 16.90 1.75
CA MET A 153 7.77 16.16 2.64
C MET A 153 7.07 15.62 3.88
N LEU A 154 6.31 16.47 4.59
CA LEU A 154 5.70 16.09 5.88
C LEU A 154 4.26 16.60 5.98
N PHE A 155 3.49 15.93 6.80
CA PHE A 155 2.08 16.15 7.06
C PHE A 155 1.85 16.31 8.57
N ASP A 156 1.03 17.29 8.96
CA ASP A 156 0.51 17.43 10.33
C ASP A 156 -0.75 16.58 10.47
N VAL A 157 -0.57 15.27 10.67
CA VAL A 157 -1.64 14.27 10.72
C VAL A 157 -1.80 13.75 12.13
N HIS A 158 -3.01 13.83 12.66
CA HIS A 158 -3.34 13.34 13.99
C HIS A 158 -3.77 11.87 13.94
N ASP A 159 -2.88 10.99 13.55
CA ASP A 159 -2.99 9.58 13.90
C ASP A 159 -2.58 9.47 15.37
N PRO A 160 -3.51 9.15 16.28
CA PRO A 160 -3.35 9.41 17.72
C PRO A 160 -2.31 8.51 18.38
N GLU A 161 -1.59 7.68 17.69
CA GLU A 161 -0.78 6.64 18.34
C GLU A 161 0.64 6.52 17.79
N VAL A 162 1.22 7.61 17.25
CA VAL A 162 2.60 7.59 16.76
C VAL A 162 3.54 8.17 17.81
N GLU A 163 4.30 7.29 18.46
CA GLU A 163 5.41 7.71 19.30
C GLU A 163 6.51 8.33 18.44
N TRP A 164 7.08 9.45 18.87
CA TRP A 164 8.01 10.23 18.07
C TRP A 164 9.29 9.48 17.66
N THR A 165 9.72 8.46 18.43
CA THR A 165 10.88 7.62 18.07
C THR A 165 10.52 6.41 17.21
N ARG A 166 9.22 6.10 17.11
CA ARG A 166 8.75 4.92 16.38
C ARG A 166 9.00 5.08 14.88
N PRO A 167 9.61 4.08 14.20
CA PRO A 167 9.75 4.06 12.75
C PRO A 167 8.39 3.67 12.11
N LYS A 168 7.42 4.59 12.22
CA LYS A 168 6.09 4.51 11.61
C LYS A 168 5.75 5.87 11.02
N ASP A 169 5.35 5.86 9.76
CA ASP A 169 4.89 7.01 9.01
C ASP A 169 3.69 6.58 8.13
N LEU A 170 3.13 7.49 7.34
CA LEU A 170 1.95 7.24 6.52
C LEU A 170 2.33 6.45 5.26
N THR A 171 1.47 5.57 4.80
CA THR A 171 1.48 5.13 3.41
C THR A 171 1.04 6.27 2.49
N LEU A 172 1.29 6.15 1.18
CA LEU A 172 0.83 7.12 0.20
C LEU A 172 -0.71 7.31 0.26
N GLN A 173 -1.46 6.21 0.42
CA GLN A 173 -2.92 6.25 0.56
C GLN A 173 -3.34 6.95 1.86
N GLN A 174 -2.74 6.60 3.00
CA GLN A 174 -3.05 7.24 4.29
C GLN A 174 -2.76 8.76 4.26
N ALA A 175 -1.70 9.19 3.57
CA ALA A 175 -1.40 10.61 3.39
C ALA A 175 -2.47 11.30 2.52
N THR A 176 -2.92 10.63 1.47
CA THR A 176 -4.02 11.12 0.60
C THR A 176 -5.32 11.24 1.38
N ASP A 177 -5.70 10.18 2.11
CA ASP A 177 -6.92 10.15 2.92
C ASP A 177 -6.91 11.19 4.03
N ALA A 178 -5.76 11.38 4.69
CA ALA A 178 -5.59 12.39 5.74
C ALA A 178 -5.84 13.81 5.24
N VAL A 179 -5.44 14.12 4.00
CA VAL A 179 -5.73 15.42 3.37
C VAL A 179 -7.21 15.53 2.98
N GLN A 180 -7.75 14.54 2.28
CA GLN A 180 -9.10 14.58 1.69
C GLN A 180 -10.22 14.47 2.72
N ASN A 181 -10.05 13.67 3.75
CA ASN A 181 -11.05 13.55 4.82
C ASN A 181 -11.09 14.77 5.75
N GLY A 182 -10.05 15.60 5.72
CA GLY A 182 -9.86 16.65 6.69
C GLY A 182 -9.74 16.08 8.11
N GLN A 183 -9.09 16.79 9.04
CA GLN A 183 -8.90 16.23 10.37
C GLN A 183 -9.91 16.77 11.37
N ARG A 184 -10.56 15.86 12.10
CA ARG A 184 -11.40 16.17 13.25
C ARG A 184 -10.57 16.02 14.52
N HIS A 185 -10.11 17.14 15.09
CA HIS A 185 -9.32 17.12 16.32
C HIS A 185 -10.17 16.98 17.58
N HIS A 186 -11.36 17.60 17.59
CA HIS A 186 -12.36 17.50 18.66
C HIS A 186 -13.76 17.75 18.09
N PRO A 187 -14.84 17.35 18.76
CA PRO A 187 -16.19 17.75 18.37
C PRO A 187 -16.29 19.28 18.24
N GLY A 188 -16.45 19.78 17.02
CA GLY A 188 -16.53 21.22 16.71
C GLY A 188 -15.26 21.86 16.14
N SER A 189 -14.13 21.16 16.00
CA SER A 189 -12.92 21.63 15.30
C SER A 189 -12.77 20.95 13.95
N GLU A 190 -13.65 21.21 13.01
CA GLU A 190 -13.50 20.73 11.65
C GLU A 190 -12.47 21.59 10.92
N ARG A 191 -11.29 21.05 10.69
CA ARG A 191 -10.32 21.66 9.76
C ARG A 191 -10.63 21.21 8.35
N ASN A 192 -10.85 22.16 7.46
CA ASN A 192 -11.03 21.88 6.03
C ASN A 192 -9.70 21.59 5.31
N GLY A 193 -8.77 20.86 5.95
CA GLY A 193 -7.47 20.53 5.41
C GLY A 193 -6.38 20.39 6.48
N ILE A 194 -5.14 20.25 6.08
CA ILE A 194 -3.99 20.01 6.95
C ILE A 194 -2.80 20.92 6.65
N ASN A 195 -1.91 21.12 7.64
CA ASN A 195 -0.62 21.74 7.39
C ASN A 195 0.35 20.72 6.83
N VAL A 196 1.18 21.14 5.89
CA VAL A 196 2.21 20.32 5.23
C VAL A 196 3.52 21.08 5.15
N LEU A 197 4.62 20.33 5.04
CA LEU A 197 5.94 20.85 4.72
C LEU A 197 6.30 20.46 3.29
N LEU A 198 6.76 21.42 2.50
CA LEU A 198 7.33 21.17 1.17
C LEU A 198 8.84 20.93 1.26
N ALA A 199 9.41 20.34 0.22
CA ALA A 199 10.85 20.04 0.17
C ALA A 199 11.74 21.30 0.12
N ASP A 200 11.18 22.46 -0.24
CA ASP A 200 11.86 23.76 -0.15
C ASP A 200 11.88 24.34 1.28
N GLY A 201 11.39 23.60 2.29
CA GLY A 201 11.29 24.05 3.68
C GLY A 201 10.08 24.95 3.96
N SER A 202 9.27 25.28 2.97
CA SER A 202 8.05 26.09 3.18
C SER A 202 6.92 25.26 3.77
N ALA A 203 6.26 25.77 4.83
CA ALA A 203 5.08 25.14 5.40
C ALA A 203 3.81 25.81 4.85
N ARG A 204 2.89 25.00 4.33
CA ARG A 204 1.62 25.45 3.71
C ARG A 204 0.42 24.75 4.34
N PHE A 205 -0.75 25.27 4.07
CA PHE A 205 -2.02 24.60 4.38
C PHE A 205 -2.63 24.10 3.08
N ILE A 206 -3.00 22.82 3.04
CA ILE A 206 -3.70 22.20 1.93
C ILE A 206 -5.15 21.95 2.34
N SER A 207 -6.10 22.42 1.51
CA SER A 207 -7.52 22.16 1.70
C SER A 207 -7.86 20.69 1.43
N LYS A 208 -8.83 20.15 2.15
CA LYS A 208 -9.40 18.82 1.85
C LYS A 208 -10.04 18.75 0.46
N ASP A 209 -10.45 19.91 -0.07
CA ASP A 209 -11.07 20.00 -1.39
C ASP A 209 -10.03 20.02 -2.53
N ILE A 210 -8.74 19.76 -2.21
CA ILE A 210 -7.71 19.55 -3.23
C ILE A 210 -8.07 18.33 -4.08
N LYS A 211 -7.86 18.45 -5.39
CA LYS A 211 -8.10 17.34 -6.30
C LYS A 211 -7.10 16.21 -6.07
N PRO A 212 -7.54 14.94 -6.07
CA PRO A 212 -6.68 13.78 -5.84
C PRO A 212 -5.44 13.77 -6.74
N GLU A 213 -5.60 14.15 -8.03
CA GLU A 213 -4.51 14.14 -9.00
C GLU A 213 -3.43 15.18 -8.68
N VAL A 214 -3.86 16.37 -8.20
CA VAL A 214 -2.95 17.44 -7.78
C VAL A 214 -2.21 17.03 -6.51
N LEU A 215 -2.93 16.46 -5.54
CA LEU A 215 -2.32 15.96 -4.32
C LEU A 215 -1.31 14.85 -4.62
N HIS A 216 -1.68 13.92 -5.50
CA HIS A 216 -0.80 12.85 -5.94
C HIS A 216 0.46 13.40 -6.63
N ALA A 217 0.33 14.40 -7.53
CA ALA A 217 1.47 15.05 -8.16
C ALA A 217 2.40 15.73 -7.14
N LEU A 218 1.85 16.33 -6.08
CA LEU A 218 2.64 16.94 -5.00
C LEU A 218 3.33 15.90 -4.10
N LEU A 219 2.79 14.68 -4.02
CA LEU A 219 3.34 13.57 -3.23
C LEU A 219 4.50 12.87 -3.95
N THR A 220 4.58 12.97 -5.29
CA THR A 220 5.55 12.26 -6.12
C THR A 220 6.59 13.22 -6.69
N PRO A 221 7.86 13.20 -6.25
CA PRO A 221 8.88 14.19 -6.62
C PRO A 221 9.35 14.11 -8.07
N SER A 222 8.88 13.11 -8.85
CA SER A 222 9.26 12.86 -10.24
C SER A 222 8.07 12.51 -11.13
N GLY A 223 6.89 13.04 -10.84
CA GLY A 223 5.63 12.78 -11.58
C GLY A 223 5.55 13.37 -13.01
N GLY A 224 6.55 14.15 -13.44
CA GLY A 224 6.68 14.65 -14.81
C GLY A 224 5.64 15.70 -15.23
N ARG A 225 4.86 16.25 -14.31
CA ARG A 225 3.99 17.40 -14.55
C ARG A 225 4.53 18.62 -13.83
N SER A 226 5.19 19.52 -14.56
CA SER A 226 5.43 20.87 -14.07
C SER A 226 4.06 21.54 -13.87
N LEU A 227 3.64 21.68 -12.61
CA LEU A 227 2.52 22.55 -12.27
C LEU A 227 2.90 23.98 -12.67
N PRO A 228 1.97 24.77 -13.26
CA PRO A 228 2.24 26.17 -13.58
C PRO A 228 2.73 26.90 -12.34
N THR A 229 3.94 27.42 -12.37
CA THR A 229 4.64 28.04 -11.24
C THR A 229 4.04 29.38 -10.81
N ASP A 230 3.00 29.83 -11.47
CA ASP A 230 2.38 31.12 -11.18
C ASP A 230 0.99 30.94 -10.55
N ARG A 231 0.91 31.26 -9.26
CA ARG A 231 -0.30 31.30 -8.43
C ARG A 231 -1.00 29.96 -8.18
N MET A 232 -0.61 29.28 -7.10
CA MET A 232 -1.48 28.33 -6.40
C MET A 232 -2.69 29.09 -5.78
N THR A 233 -3.56 29.61 -6.64
CA THR A 233 -4.88 30.10 -6.24
C THR A 233 -5.89 28.97 -6.37
N GLN A 234 -6.93 28.99 -5.55
CA GLN A 234 -8.03 28.02 -5.59
C GLN A 234 -8.65 27.82 -6.99
N GLU A 235 -8.57 28.84 -7.87
CA GLU A 235 -9.09 28.77 -9.24
C GLU A 235 -8.24 27.97 -10.23
N SER A 236 -6.90 27.96 -10.09
CA SER A 236 -6.03 27.14 -10.97
C SER A 236 -6.10 25.65 -10.62
N LEU A 237 -6.41 25.32 -9.36
CA LEU A 237 -6.69 23.94 -8.91
C LEU A 237 -8.03 23.42 -9.45
N ALA A 238 -8.98 24.31 -9.76
CA ALA A 238 -10.30 23.94 -10.27
C ALA A 238 -10.31 23.54 -11.76
N ARG A 239 -9.38 23.99 -12.58
CA ARG A 239 -9.37 23.74 -14.03
C ARG A 239 -8.69 22.45 -14.49
N ALA A 240 -7.89 21.79 -13.63
CA ALA A 240 -7.15 20.56 -13.97
C ALA A 240 -7.99 19.26 -13.87
N SER A 241 -9.30 19.34 -13.62
CA SER A 241 -10.12 18.20 -13.23
C SER A 241 -11.00 17.58 -14.30
N GLU A 242 -10.88 17.97 -15.56
CA GLU A 242 -11.85 17.51 -16.57
C GLU A 242 -11.48 16.21 -17.31
N GLU A 243 -10.31 15.61 -17.10
CA GLU A 243 -9.85 14.50 -17.96
C GLU A 243 -9.22 13.27 -17.26
N VAL A 244 -9.63 12.81 -16.11
CA VAL A 244 -9.32 11.41 -15.73
C VAL A 244 -10.52 10.81 -15.00
N SER A 245 -11.41 10.20 -15.72
CA SER A 245 -12.36 9.25 -15.15
C SER A 245 -11.63 7.93 -14.88
N VAL A 246 -11.45 7.54 -13.63
CA VAL A 246 -11.10 6.15 -13.28
C VAL A 246 -12.24 5.27 -13.79
N ARG A 247 -12.04 4.57 -14.91
CA ARG A 247 -13.01 3.58 -15.39
C ARG A 247 -13.05 2.44 -14.38
N GLU A 248 -14.26 2.07 -13.96
CA GLU A 248 -14.41 0.86 -13.17
C GLU A 248 -13.84 -0.35 -13.95
N PRO A 249 -13.13 -1.26 -13.26
CA PRO A 249 -12.61 -2.45 -13.92
C PRO A 249 -13.74 -3.26 -14.52
N ALA A 250 -13.54 -3.77 -15.73
CA ALA A 250 -14.49 -4.66 -16.38
C ALA A 250 -14.77 -5.88 -15.47
N ALA A 251 -15.97 -6.41 -15.54
CA ALA A 251 -16.40 -7.55 -14.75
C ALA A 251 -15.58 -8.83 -15.10
N PHE A 252 -15.47 -9.82 -14.20
CA PHE A 252 -14.78 -11.08 -14.42
C PHE A 252 -15.70 -12.12 -15.07
N HIS A 253 -15.16 -13.17 -15.66
CA HIS A 253 -15.94 -14.37 -16.06
C HIS A 253 -16.49 -15.12 -14.85
N ASP A 254 -17.52 -15.94 -15.06
CA ASP A 254 -18.01 -16.86 -14.02
C ASP A 254 -16.86 -17.78 -13.55
N PRO A 255 -16.75 -18.05 -12.24
CA PRO A 255 -15.68 -18.88 -11.71
C PRO A 255 -15.73 -20.30 -12.26
N ILE A 256 -14.60 -20.74 -12.85
CA ILE A 256 -14.43 -22.11 -13.32
C ILE A 256 -14.01 -22.98 -12.12
N ASP A 257 -14.66 -24.11 -11.93
CA ASP A 257 -14.25 -25.08 -10.93
C ASP A 257 -12.85 -25.64 -11.27
N CYS A 258 -11.94 -25.62 -10.28
CA CYS A 258 -10.57 -26.13 -10.46
C CYS A 258 -10.52 -27.60 -10.91
N THR A 259 -11.58 -28.40 -10.64
CA THR A 259 -11.65 -29.79 -11.16
C THR A 259 -11.73 -29.87 -12.68
N GLN A 260 -12.16 -28.78 -13.35
CA GLN A 260 -12.19 -28.66 -14.81
C GLN A 260 -10.86 -28.12 -15.39
N LEU A 261 -9.94 -27.66 -14.54
CA LEU A 261 -8.63 -27.12 -14.90
C LEU A 261 -7.50 -27.99 -14.31
N PRO A 262 -7.14 -29.13 -14.96
CA PRO A 262 -6.22 -30.12 -14.39
C PRO A 262 -4.79 -29.59 -14.13
N SER A 263 -4.46 -28.45 -14.72
CA SER A 263 -3.14 -27.79 -14.54
C SER A 263 -3.23 -26.50 -13.70
N THR A 264 -4.37 -26.24 -13.04
CA THR A 264 -4.58 -25.07 -12.17
C THR A 264 -5.20 -25.51 -10.85
N GLN A 265 -4.61 -25.08 -9.74
CA GLN A 265 -5.05 -25.39 -8.38
C GLN A 265 -5.28 -24.11 -7.59
N LEU A 266 -6.42 -24.03 -6.92
CA LEU A 266 -6.64 -23.07 -5.84
C LEU A 266 -6.24 -23.73 -4.52
N SER A 267 -5.31 -23.12 -3.80
CA SER A 267 -4.87 -23.59 -2.49
C SER A 267 -5.32 -22.64 -1.38
N PRO A 268 -5.94 -23.13 -0.32
CA PRO A 268 -6.30 -22.32 0.84
C PRO A 268 -5.10 -22.05 1.76
N SER A 269 -3.95 -22.67 1.46
CA SER A 269 -2.69 -22.53 2.18
C SER A 269 -1.53 -22.16 1.26
N SER A 270 -0.58 -21.38 1.79
CA SER A 270 0.67 -21.05 1.10
C SER A 270 1.69 -22.22 1.04
N ASN A 271 1.46 -23.32 1.77
CA ASN A 271 2.38 -24.49 1.77
C ASN A 271 2.20 -25.42 0.56
N ALA A 272 1.36 -25.04 -0.41
CA ALA A 272 1.09 -25.86 -1.60
C ALA A 272 2.37 -26.23 -2.36
N ASP A 273 2.48 -27.50 -2.74
CA ASP A 273 3.56 -28.03 -3.58
C ASP A 273 3.48 -27.48 -5.01
N LEU A 274 4.60 -27.06 -5.55
CA LEU A 274 4.69 -26.58 -6.93
C LEU A 274 5.25 -27.67 -7.84
N ARG A 275 4.41 -28.19 -8.73
CA ARG A 275 4.78 -29.20 -9.74
C ARG A 275 5.04 -28.54 -11.08
N GLU A 276 5.75 -29.23 -11.96
CA GLU A 276 6.00 -28.78 -13.32
C GLU A 276 4.70 -28.57 -14.07
N GLY A 277 4.54 -27.43 -14.73
CA GLY A 277 3.34 -27.08 -15.49
C GLY A 277 2.08 -26.82 -14.66
N LEU A 278 2.16 -26.81 -13.32
CA LEU A 278 1.02 -26.51 -12.44
C LEU A 278 1.01 -25.02 -12.09
N THR A 279 -0.12 -24.38 -12.28
CA THR A 279 -0.42 -23.06 -11.72
C THR A 279 -1.10 -23.22 -10.35
N VAL A 280 -0.63 -22.48 -9.33
CA VAL A 280 -1.19 -22.53 -7.98
C VAL A 280 -1.51 -21.10 -7.53
N ALA A 281 -2.78 -20.84 -7.22
CA ALA A 281 -3.24 -19.59 -6.63
C ALA A 281 -3.55 -19.76 -5.15
N TYR A 282 -3.19 -18.75 -4.34
CA TYR A 282 -3.42 -18.68 -2.90
C TYR A 282 -4.07 -17.35 -2.53
N CYS A 283 -5.11 -17.44 -1.71
CA CYS A 283 -5.70 -16.29 -1.03
C CYS A 283 -6.10 -16.71 0.39
N PRO A 284 -5.76 -15.92 1.44
CA PRO A 284 -5.99 -16.30 2.84
C PRO A 284 -7.46 -16.22 3.30
N ALA A 285 -8.40 -15.84 2.43
CA ALA A 285 -9.81 -15.68 2.80
C ALA A 285 -10.41 -16.94 3.45
N MET A 286 -10.06 -18.13 2.96
CA MET A 286 -10.51 -19.41 3.56
C MET A 286 -9.92 -19.60 4.98
N ALA A 287 -8.65 -19.28 5.18
CA ALA A 287 -8.02 -19.38 6.50
C ALA A 287 -8.66 -18.43 7.52
N LEU A 288 -9.00 -17.20 7.11
CA LEU A 288 -9.71 -16.25 7.97
C LEU A 288 -11.13 -16.73 8.28
N ALA A 289 -11.87 -17.20 7.27
CA ALA A 289 -13.21 -17.77 7.46
C ALA A 289 -13.14 -18.98 8.41
N TRP A 290 -12.18 -19.86 8.24
CA TRP A 290 -11.97 -21.04 9.09
C TRP A 290 -11.64 -20.67 10.54
N LYS A 291 -10.73 -19.74 10.75
CA LYS A 291 -10.41 -19.23 12.12
C LYS A 291 -11.67 -18.71 12.82
N ARG A 292 -12.53 -17.98 12.09
CA ARG A 292 -13.78 -17.44 12.63
C ARG A 292 -14.82 -18.53 12.88
N TYR A 293 -14.89 -19.52 11.99
CA TYR A 293 -15.79 -20.68 12.13
C TYR A 293 -15.45 -21.52 13.38
N VAL A 294 -14.18 -21.84 13.60
CA VAL A 294 -13.72 -22.61 14.76
C VAL A 294 -13.97 -21.88 16.09
N GLN A 295 -13.90 -20.54 16.11
CA GLN A 295 -14.28 -19.75 17.28
C GLN A 295 -15.76 -19.94 17.65
N ALA A 296 -16.65 -20.08 16.65
CA ALA A 296 -18.08 -20.31 16.83
C ALA A 296 -18.41 -21.81 17.10
N MET A 297 -17.59 -22.74 16.59
CA MET A 297 -17.76 -24.20 16.69
C MET A 297 -16.45 -24.88 17.14
N PRO A 298 -16.07 -24.79 18.43
CA PRO A 298 -14.78 -25.32 18.91
C PRO A 298 -14.64 -26.85 18.81
N GLN A 299 -15.75 -27.58 18.59
CA GLN A 299 -15.78 -29.05 18.51
C GLN A 299 -15.63 -29.60 17.08
N VAL A 300 -15.32 -28.74 16.10
CA VAL A 300 -15.10 -29.17 14.72
C VAL A 300 -13.82 -29.99 14.60
N SER A 301 -13.77 -30.90 13.61
CA SER A 301 -12.63 -31.80 13.35
C SER A 301 -11.31 -31.06 13.17
N GLN A 302 -10.21 -31.70 13.61
CA GLN A 302 -8.84 -31.23 13.41
C GLN A 302 -8.12 -32.07 12.35
N THR A 303 -8.60 -31.99 11.12
CA THR A 303 -7.86 -32.57 9.97
C THR A 303 -6.53 -31.85 9.76
N ALA A 304 -5.65 -32.41 8.94
CA ALA A 304 -4.38 -31.77 8.58
C ALA A 304 -4.64 -30.38 7.95
N MET A 305 -5.60 -30.28 7.01
CA MET A 305 -6.00 -29.02 6.37
C MET A 305 -6.57 -28.02 7.40
N ALA A 306 -7.48 -28.46 8.28
CA ALA A 306 -8.06 -27.63 9.34
C ALA A 306 -6.98 -27.02 10.26
N THR A 307 -5.98 -27.83 10.64
CA THR A 307 -4.84 -27.40 11.46
C THR A 307 -3.95 -26.40 10.70
N GLU A 308 -3.71 -26.64 9.42
CA GLU A 308 -2.91 -25.75 8.57
C GLU A 308 -3.58 -24.37 8.40
N LEU A 309 -4.90 -24.33 8.17
CA LEU A 309 -5.66 -23.08 8.08
C LEU A 309 -5.64 -22.28 9.39
N LEU A 310 -5.71 -22.96 10.56
CA LEU A 310 -5.59 -22.29 11.86
C LEU A 310 -4.20 -21.68 12.07
N ASN A 311 -3.16 -22.35 11.60
CA ASN A 311 -1.76 -21.93 11.73
C ASN A 311 -1.33 -20.95 10.60
N ASN A 312 -2.22 -20.58 9.70
CA ASN A 312 -1.91 -19.60 8.65
C ASN A 312 -1.47 -18.27 9.28
N PRO A 313 -0.30 -17.71 8.93
CA PRO A 313 0.23 -16.51 9.57
C PRO A 313 -0.56 -15.24 9.24
N PHE A 314 -1.37 -15.24 8.19
CA PHE A 314 -2.17 -14.07 7.79
C PHE A 314 -3.26 -13.76 8.82
N GLY A 315 -3.35 -12.50 9.24
CA GLY A 315 -4.34 -11.98 10.16
C GLY A 315 -5.15 -10.82 9.59
N GLU A 316 -6.23 -10.44 10.26
CA GLU A 316 -7.08 -9.30 9.86
C GLU A 316 -6.30 -7.96 9.82
N THR A 317 -5.17 -7.89 10.53
CA THR A 317 -4.29 -6.72 10.56
C THR A 317 -3.28 -6.65 9.40
N ASP A 318 -3.20 -7.70 8.58
CA ASP A 318 -2.30 -7.75 7.42
C ASP A 318 -2.90 -7.07 6.18
N ILE A 319 -4.18 -6.68 6.27
CA ILE A 319 -4.91 -5.99 5.20
C ILE A 319 -5.78 -4.87 5.78
N GLU A 320 -6.04 -3.85 4.98
CA GLU A 320 -6.91 -2.75 5.36
C GLU A 320 -8.34 -3.21 5.62
N ALA A 321 -8.95 -2.72 6.70
CA ALA A 321 -10.29 -3.15 7.14
C ALA A 321 -11.38 -2.89 6.08
N SER A 322 -11.22 -1.89 5.23
CA SER A 322 -12.13 -1.57 4.13
C SER A 322 -12.12 -2.63 3.01
N ALA A 323 -11.03 -3.40 2.90
CA ALA A 323 -10.83 -4.43 1.87
C ALA A 323 -11.23 -5.84 2.35
N LEU A 324 -11.57 -5.99 3.62
CA LEU A 324 -11.89 -7.27 4.25
C LEU A 324 -13.25 -7.22 4.94
N GLU A 325 -14.17 -8.08 4.55
CA GLU A 325 -15.46 -8.27 5.18
C GLU A 325 -15.60 -9.70 5.69
N ILE A 326 -15.75 -9.89 7.00
CA ILE A 326 -16.00 -11.19 7.60
C ILE A 326 -17.35 -11.14 8.29
N GLN A 327 -18.31 -11.97 7.84
CA GLN A 327 -19.64 -12.07 8.40
C GLN A 327 -19.86 -13.45 9.02
N LEU A 328 -20.36 -13.47 10.24
CA LEU A 328 -20.84 -14.68 10.93
C LEU A 328 -22.37 -14.58 11.07
N THR A 329 -23.08 -15.52 10.50
CA THR A 329 -24.54 -15.65 10.66
C THR A 329 -24.87 -16.99 11.31
N THR A 330 -25.75 -16.97 12.33
CA THR A 330 -26.25 -18.17 13.00
C THR A 330 -27.76 -18.24 12.83
N ALA A 331 -28.28 -19.32 12.25
CA ALA A 331 -29.70 -19.56 12.14
C ALA A 331 -30.11 -20.66 13.12
N ALA A 332 -31.32 -20.59 13.69
CA ALA A 332 -31.79 -21.44 14.78
C ALA A 332 -31.78 -22.95 14.48
N ASN A 333 -31.79 -23.36 13.21
CA ASN A 333 -31.84 -24.77 12.78
C ASN A 333 -30.66 -25.18 11.85
N PHE A 334 -29.71 -24.27 11.64
CA PHE A 334 -28.52 -24.52 10.80
C PHE A 334 -27.28 -24.13 11.59
N GLY A 335 -26.15 -24.80 11.33
CA GLY A 335 -24.86 -24.43 11.91
C GLY A 335 -24.43 -22.99 11.56
N PRO A 336 -23.37 -22.46 12.18
CA PRO A 336 -22.86 -21.14 11.87
C PRO A 336 -22.37 -21.10 10.41
N LYS A 337 -22.75 -20.05 9.69
CA LYS A 337 -22.20 -19.73 8.36
C LYS A 337 -21.24 -18.57 8.48
N VAL A 338 -20.01 -18.76 8.04
CA VAL A 338 -19.01 -17.71 7.93
C VAL A 338 -18.75 -17.42 6.47
N SER A 339 -18.83 -16.15 6.08
CA SER A 339 -18.34 -15.66 4.80
C SER A 339 -17.17 -14.69 5.02
N CYS A 340 -16.14 -14.82 4.22
CA CYS A 340 -15.01 -13.89 4.18
C CYS A 340 -14.87 -13.39 2.74
N ARG A 341 -14.95 -12.08 2.56
CA ARG A 341 -14.73 -11.41 1.27
C ARG A 341 -13.50 -10.53 1.38
N LEU A 342 -12.63 -10.65 0.39
CA LEU A 342 -11.47 -9.80 0.21
C LEU A 342 -11.58 -9.13 -1.15
N LYS A 343 -11.48 -7.80 -1.18
CA LYS A 343 -11.58 -7.02 -2.41
C LYS A 343 -10.51 -5.94 -2.43
N LYS A 344 -9.65 -5.98 -3.43
CA LYS A 344 -8.63 -4.94 -3.68
C LYS A 344 -8.62 -4.58 -5.17
N HIS A 345 -8.49 -3.28 -5.44
CA HIS A 345 -8.26 -2.72 -6.76
C HIS A 345 -7.00 -1.88 -6.72
N LEU A 346 -5.99 -2.30 -7.47
CA LEU A 346 -4.64 -1.77 -7.46
C LEU A 346 -4.36 -1.10 -8.82
N ALA A 347 -4.98 0.06 -9.05
CA ALA A 347 -4.73 0.81 -10.28
C ALA A 347 -3.28 1.28 -10.35
N PHE A 348 -2.62 1.11 -11.49
CA PHE A 348 -1.30 1.67 -11.72
C PHE A 348 -1.36 3.20 -11.76
N ALA A 349 -0.31 3.85 -11.30
CA ALA A 349 -0.22 5.30 -11.30
C ALA A 349 -0.10 5.87 -12.71
N SER A 350 0.45 5.08 -13.62
CA SER A 350 0.49 5.33 -15.05
C SER A 350 0.20 4.01 -15.75
N GLU A 351 -0.76 4.01 -16.66
CA GLU A 351 -1.06 2.81 -17.45
C GLU A 351 0.17 2.39 -18.26
N PHE A 352 0.36 1.09 -18.43
CA PHE A 352 1.34 0.51 -19.35
C PHE A 352 0.76 0.41 -20.76
N ASP A 353 1.61 0.08 -21.71
CA ASP A 353 1.15 -0.24 -23.06
C ASP A 353 0.60 -1.67 -23.13
N ALA A 354 -0.57 -1.82 -23.75
CA ALA A 354 -1.02 -3.10 -24.26
C ALA A 354 -0.29 -3.39 -25.58
N PHE A 355 0.49 -4.47 -25.62
CA PHE A 355 1.29 -4.78 -26.80
C PHE A 355 0.45 -5.36 -27.93
N LYS A 356 0.77 -4.93 -29.16
CA LYS A 356 0.18 -5.45 -30.40
C LYS A 356 0.77 -6.78 -30.86
N LEU A 357 2.00 -7.19 -30.47
CA LEU A 357 2.55 -8.52 -30.71
C LEU A 357 2.41 -9.39 -29.47
N PRO A 358 2.06 -10.67 -29.63
CA PRO A 358 1.96 -11.56 -28.50
C PRO A 358 3.32 -11.84 -27.88
N LEU A 359 3.33 -11.98 -26.56
CA LEU A 359 4.43 -12.62 -25.86
C LEU A 359 4.44 -14.12 -26.19
N THR A 360 5.61 -14.67 -26.49
CA THR A 360 5.79 -16.12 -26.52
C THR A 360 6.10 -16.59 -25.13
N PHE A 361 5.17 -17.32 -24.51
CA PHE A 361 5.35 -17.92 -23.20
C PHE A 361 5.74 -19.39 -23.35
N PHE A 362 6.72 -19.84 -22.56
CA PHE A 362 7.25 -21.18 -22.56
C PHE A 362 6.90 -21.91 -21.27
N ASP A 363 6.11 -22.97 -21.36
CA ASP A 363 5.78 -23.84 -20.23
C ASP A 363 6.13 -25.30 -20.53
N SER A 364 5.73 -26.24 -19.67
CA SER A 364 5.97 -27.66 -19.83
C SER A 364 5.25 -28.30 -21.03
N LYS A 365 4.26 -27.60 -21.61
CA LYS A 365 3.48 -28.05 -22.79
C LYS A 365 4.04 -27.47 -24.09
N GLY A 366 4.98 -26.51 -24.03
CA GLY A 366 5.63 -25.91 -25.20
C GLY A 366 5.52 -24.38 -25.28
N GLU A 367 5.41 -23.87 -26.51
CA GLU A 367 5.32 -22.44 -26.80
C GLU A 367 3.85 -22.00 -26.94
N HIS A 368 3.47 -20.91 -26.30
CA HIS A 368 2.13 -20.33 -26.35
C HIS A 368 2.20 -18.86 -26.69
N LYS A 369 1.28 -18.37 -27.53
CA LYS A 369 1.15 -16.94 -27.85
C LYS A 369 0.07 -16.33 -26.97
N VAL A 370 0.48 -15.41 -26.08
CA VAL A 370 -0.39 -14.78 -25.11
C VAL A 370 -0.33 -13.25 -25.23
N ARG A 371 -1.39 -12.58 -24.81
CA ARG A 371 -1.41 -11.12 -24.73
C ARG A 371 -0.45 -10.64 -23.64
N ALA A 372 0.15 -9.48 -23.85
CA ALA A 372 1.07 -8.88 -22.91
C ALA A 372 0.94 -7.35 -22.89
N PHE A 373 1.44 -6.77 -21.83
CA PHE A 373 1.58 -5.33 -21.65
C PHE A 373 2.93 -5.01 -21.03
N GLY A 374 3.29 -3.73 -20.99
CA GLY A 374 4.54 -3.32 -20.36
C GLY A 374 5.14 -2.09 -21.00
N VAL A 375 6.48 -2.05 -21.10
CA VAL A 375 7.24 -0.96 -21.71
C VAL A 375 8.37 -1.52 -22.57
N THR A 376 8.50 -1.03 -23.80
CA THR A 376 9.62 -1.33 -24.71
C THR A 376 10.49 -0.11 -24.96
N SER A 377 11.74 -0.34 -25.31
CA SER A 377 12.90 0.56 -25.26
C SER A 377 12.95 1.74 -26.24
N HIS A 378 11.91 2.51 -26.55
CA HIS A 378 12.07 3.54 -27.59
C HIS A 378 11.40 4.91 -27.45
N TRP A 379 10.70 5.29 -26.33
CA TRP A 379 10.03 6.60 -26.31
C TRP A 379 10.12 7.35 -24.96
N TYR A 380 10.41 8.64 -25.02
CA TYR A 380 10.45 9.59 -23.89
C TYR A 380 9.11 9.72 -23.13
N GLU A 381 8.01 9.28 -23.72
CA GLU A 381 6.65 9.39 -23.15
C GLU A 381 6.40 8.39 -22.00
N TRP A 382 7.17 7.30 -21.91
CA TRP A 382 6.95 6.18 -20.98
C TRP A 382 7.68 6.30 -19.62
N ARG A 383 8.37 7.39 -19.37
CA ARG A 383 9.09 7.58 -18.08
C ARG A 383 8.17 7.44 -16.86
N ALA A 384 6.90 7.84 -16.95
CA ALA A 384 5.94 7.73 -15.86
C ALA A 384 5.65 6.25 -15.52
N ALA A 385 5.46 5.39 -16.53
CA ALA A 385 5.22 3.96 -16.32
C ALA A 385 6.47 3.23 -15.76
N LEU A 386 7.67 3.62 -16.18
CA LEU A 386 8.92 3.05 -15.67
C LEU A 386 9.20 3.44 -14.20
N ASN A 387 8.84 4.65 -13.80
CA ASN A 387 9.08 5.16 -12.45
C ASN A 387 8.28 4.43 -11.36
N GLN A 388 7.21 3.71 -11.71
CA GLN A 388 6.47 2.89 -10.77
C GLN A 388 7.06 1.48 -10.60
N ILE A 389 8.11 1.13 -11.36
CA ILE A 389 8.76 -0.18 -11.30
C ILE A 389 10.05 -0.08 -10.49
N ARG A 390 10.14 -0.87 -9.45
CA ARG A 390 11.31 -1.01 -8.59
C ARG A 390 11.95 -2.38 -8.81
N VAL A 391 13.23 -2.41 -9.19
CA VAL A 391 14.01 -3.65 -9.30
C VAL A 391 14.49 -4.05 -7.91
N ILE A 392 14.01 -5.16 -7.41
CA ILE A 392 14.37 -5.71 -6.09
C ILE A 392 15.66 -6.53 -6.19
N ASP A 393 15.73 -7.40 -7.20
CA ASP A 393 16.92 -8.21 -7.47
C ASP A 393 16.99 -8.52 -8.98
N TYR A 394 18.20 -8.63 -9.51
CA TYR A 394 18.42 -9.02 -10.90
C TYR A 394 19.72 -9.82 -11.01
N ARG A 395 19.62 -11.10 -11.28
CA ARG A 395 20.77 -12.02 -11.44
C ARG A 395 20.97 -12.44 -12.89
N SER A 396 19.87 -12.63 -13.62
CA SER A 396 19.85 -12.98 -15.04
C SER A 396 18.49 -12.66 -15.67
N PRO A 397 18.32 -12.74 -17.00
CA PRO A 397 17.01 -12.63 -17.65
C PRO A 397 15.98 -13.67 -17.20
N ASP A 398 16.41 -14.77 -16.56
CA ASP A 398 15.56 -15.83 -16.02
C ASP A 398 15.57 -15.89 -14.47
N ASP A 399 16.21 -14.92 -13.79
CA ASP A 399 16.22 -14.84 -12.33
C ASP A 399 16.25 -13.38 -11.89
N PHE A 400 15.07 -12.79 -11.70
CA PHE A 400 14.89 -11.41 -11.24
C PHE A 400 13.57 -11.21 -10.49
N VAL A 401 13.52 -10.14 -9.71
CA VAL A 401 12.33 -9.70 -8.95
C VAL A 401 12.13 -8.22 -9.17
N ILE A 402 10.93 -7.84 -9.58
CA ILE A 402 10.47 -6.45 -9.63
C ILE A 402 9.26 -6.25 -8.74
N ALA A 403 9.07 -5.03 -8.26
CA ALA A 403 7.85 -4.58 -7.61
C ALA A 403 7.28 -3.41 -8.41
N ILE A 404 5.98 -3.46 -8.70
CA ILE A 404 5.23 -2.39 -9.34
C ILE A 404 4.35 -1.77 -8.26
N GLU A 405 4.57 -0.50 -7.98
CA GLU A 405 3.78 0.26 -7.03
C GLU A 405 2.52 0.80 -7.71
N ASN A 406 1.40 0.71 -7.02
CA ASN A 406 0.11 1.21 -7.48
C ASN A 406 -0.27 2.52 -6.77
N LEU A 407 -1.42 3.09 -7.12
CA LEU A 407 -1.94 4.31 -6.52
C LEU A 407 -2.18 4.20 -5.01
N SER A 408 -2.43 2.98 -4.50
CA SER A 408 -2.63 2.71 -3.06
C SER A 408 -1.31 2.62 -2.28
N GLY A 409 -0.15 2.60 -2.95
CA GLY A 409 1.16 2.45 -2.32
C GLY A 409 1.49 1.02 -1.91
N GLU A 410 0.76 0.04 -2.42
CA GLU A 410 0.96 -1.39 -2.18
C GLU A 410 1.91 -1.98 -3.21
N ASP A 411 2.59 -3.08 -2.86
CA ASP A 411 3.50 -3.78 -3.76
C ASP A 411 2.76 -4.88 -4.56
N LEU A 412 2.69 -4.74 -5.89
CA LEU A 412 2.54 -5.87 -6.80
C LEU A 412 3.94 -6.40 -7.11
N VAL A 413 4.30 -7.55 -6.60
CA VAL A 413 5.61 -8.16 -6.81
C VAL A 413 5.50 -9.24 -7.87
N LEU A 414 6.36 -9.16 -8.88
CA LEU A 414 6.51 -10.14 -9.95
C LEU A 414 7.94 -10.70 -9.89
N ALA A 415 8.06 -12.03 -9.82
CA ALA A 415 9.34 -12.70 -9.67
C ALA A 415 9.48 -13.85 -10.67
N LYS A 416 10.31 -13.68 -11.68
CA LYS A 416 10.78 -14.79 -12.53
C LYS A 416 11.99 -15.38 -11.84
N ILE A 417 11.81 -16.54 -11.21
CA ILE A 417 12.82 -17.22 -10.39
C ILE A 417 12.83 -18.71 -10.70
N PRO A 418 13.91 -19.43 -10.40
CA PRO A 418 13.90 -20.90 -10.45
C PRO A 418 12.72 -21.45 -9.65
N LYS A 419 12.01 -22.45 -10.21
CA LYS A 419 10.81 -23.02 -9.60
C LYS A 419 11.09 -23.50 -8.16
N PRO A 420 10.44 -22.93 -7.14
CA PRO A 420 10.59 -23.42 -5.76
C PRO A 420 9.81 -24.74 -5.56
N GLU A 421 10.10 -25.46 -4.48
CA GLU A 421 9.38 -26.70 -4.14
C GLU A 421 7.94 -26.41 -3.71
N THR A 422 7.75 -25.35 -2.93
CA THR A 422 6.43 -24.91 -2.43
C THR A 422 6.20 -23.45 -2.73
N LEU A 423 4.94 -23.02 -2.78
CA LEU A 423 4.59 -21.60 -2.95
C LEU A 423 5.18 -20.76 -1.80
N LYS A 424 5.11 -21.25 -0.56
CA LYS A 424 5.71 -20.60 0.61
C LYS A 424 7.22 -20.42 0.45
N GLY A 425 7.93 -21.45 -0.04
CA GLY A 425 9.37 -21.35 -0.28
C GLY A 425 9.72 -20.23 -1.27
N GLY A 426 8.89 -20.04 -2.30
CA GLY A 426 9.02 -18.92 -3.23
C GLY A 426 8.77 -17.55 -2.57
N LEU A 427 7.73 -17.44 -1.75
CA LEU A 427 7.41 -16.22 -1.00
C LEU A 427 8.51 -15.85 0.00
N ASP A 428 9.07 -16.85 0.67
CA ASP A 428 10.19 -16.67 1.61
C ASP A 428 11.46 -16.20 0.89
N ASP A 429 11.78 -16.77 -0.30
CA ASP A 429 12.91 -16.32 -1.15
C ASP A 429 12.73 -14.86 -1.59
N ILE A 430 11.55 -14.49 -2.09
CA ILE A 430 11.25 -13.10 -2.45
C ILE A 430 11.43 -12.18 -1.24
N THR A 431 10.87 -12.55 -0.09
CA THR A 431 10.99 -11.75 1.15
C THR A 431 12.45 -11.61 1.58
N HIS A 432 13.25 -12.68 1.41
CA HIS A 432 14.70 -12.63 1.66
C HIS A 432 15.39 -11.65 0.69
N ARG A 433 15.07 -11.68 -0.61
CA ARG A 433 15.65 -10.77 -1.61
C ARG A 433 15.33 -9.30 -1.32
N PHE A 434 14.12 -8.97 -0.86
CA PHE A 434 13.79 -7.62 -0.38
C PHE A 434 14.70 -7.16 0.76
N ARG A 435 15.05 -8.08 1.69
CA ARG A 435 15.89 -7.77 2.86
C ARG A 435 17.39 -7.75 2.56
N SER A 436 17.83 -8.47 1.54
CA SER A 436 19.25 -8.73 1.25
C SER A 436 19.73 -8.10 -0.05
N THR A 437 18.91 -7.29 -0.72
CA THR A 437 19.30 -6.68 -2.02
C THR A 437 20.62 -5.93 -1.91
N ARG A 438 21.56 -6.24 -2.81
CA ARG A 438 22.86 -5.59 -2.95
C ARG A 438 22.93 -4.72 -4.20
N LEU A 439 21.80 -4.53 -4.90
CA LEU A 439 21.81 -3.70 -6.10
C LEU A 439 22.16 -2.25 -5.75
N PRO A 440 23.09 -1.63 -6.49
CA PRO A 440 23.33 -0.19 -6.41
C PRO A 440 22.03 0.58 -6.62
N LEU A 441 21.86 1.73 -5.99
CA LEU A 441 20.66 2.56 -6.08
C LEU A 441 20.28 2.86 -7.54
N ALA A 442 21.25 3.22 -8.38
CA ALA A 442 21.04 3.47 -9.80
C ALA A 442 20.50 2.25 -10.58
N SER A 443 20.69 1.03 -10.05
CA SER A 443 20.22 -0.22 -10.66
C SER A 443 18.88 -0.70 -10.10
N ARG A 444 18.28 0.03 -9.16
CA ARG A 444 16.97 -0.31 -8.55
C ARG A 444 15.78 0.22 -9.33
N SER A 445 16.00 1.07 -10.33
CA SER A 445 14.98 1.56 -11.25
C SER A 445 15.19 0.94 -12.62
N VAL A 446 14.10 0.81 -13.37
CA VAL A 446 14.15 0.46 -14.78
C VAL A 446 14.44 1.72 -15.59
N VAL A 447 15.41 1.65 -16.50
CA VAL A 447 15.81 2.78 -17.35
C VAL A 447 15.19 2.66 -18.75
N ALA A 448 15.21 3.76 -19.51
CA ALA A 448 14.51 3.87 -20.79
C ALA A 448 14.97 2.86 -21.88
N GLU A 449 16.18 2.31 -21.73
CA GLU A 449 16.73 1.30 -22.63
C GLU A 449 16.38 -0.13 -22.24
N GLU A 450 15.72 -0.32 -21.10
CA GLU A 450 15.33 -1.61 -20.55
C GLU A 450 13.87 -1.95 -20.92
N GLU A 451 13.58 -3.22 -20.96
CA GLU A 451 12.32 -3.75 -21.45
C GLU A 451 11.60 -4.51 -20.33
N VAL A 452 10.31 -4.20 -20.14
CA VAL A 452 9.43 -4.89 -19.20
C VAL A 452 8.22 -5.43 -19.95
N VAL A 453 8.06 -6.75 -19.98
CA VAL A 453 6.96 -7.43 -20.69
C VAL A 453 6.28 -8.42 -19.74
N ILE A 454 5.00 -8.21 -19.49
CA ILE A 454 4.20 -8.97 -18.54
C ILE A 454 3.00 -9.55 -19.28
N PRO A 455 2.71 -10.87 -19.17
CA PRO A 455 1.51 -11.44 -19.75
C PRO A 455 0.25 -10.88 -19.08
N VAL A 456 -0.81 -10.67 -19.87
CA VAL A 456 -2.13 -10.35 -19.35
C VAL A 456 -2.71 -11.61 -18.70
N LEU A 457 -3.14 -11.49 -17.46
CA LEU A 457 -3.66 -12.60 -16.66
C LEU A 457 -5.11 -12.35 -16.28
N GLU A 458 -5.91 -13.40 -16.35
CA GLU A 458 -7.25 -13.44 -15.79
C GLU A 458 -7.50 -14.79 -15.13
N LEU A 459 -7.59 -14.77 -13.81
CA LEU A 459 -7.95 -15.91 -12.98
C LEU A 459 -9.37 -15.71 -12.46
N SER A 460 -10.26 -16.65 -12.73
CA SER A 460 -11.59 -16.74 -12.11
C SER A 460 -11.87 -18.21 -11.82
N VAL A 461 -11.55 -18.66 -10.62
CA VAL A 461 -11.62 -20.06 -10.22
C VAL A 461 -12.33 -20.27 -8.89
N SER A 462 -12.92 -21.44 -8.72
CA SER A 462 -13.46 -21.91 -7.45
C SER A 462 -12.95 -23.30 -7.09
N ALA A 463 -12.90 -23.58 -5.80
CA ALA A 463 -12.64 -24.91 -5.26
C ALA A 463 -13.46 -25.15 -4.00
N GLU A 464 -13.75 -26.41 -3.74
CA GLU A 464 -14.48 -26.89 -2.57
C GLU A 464 -13.54 -27.68 -1.66
N PHE A 465 -13.65 -27.50 -0.34
CA PHE A 465 -12.70 -28.05 0.66
C PHE A 465 -13.41 -28.78 1.79
N GLU A 466 -14.73 -29.07 1.68
CA GLU A 466 -15.47 -29.74 2.74
C GLU A 466 -14.95 -31.13 3.03
N GLU A 467 -14.47 -31.89 2.02
CA GLU A 467 -13.89 -33.21 2.22
C GLU A 467 -12.57 -33.15 3.00
N ASP A 468 -11.74 -32.14 2.73
CA ASP A 468 -10.45 -31.92 3.43
C ASP A 468 -10.62 -31.43 4.87
N LEU A 469 -11.74 -30.79 5.17
CA LEU A 469 -12.07 -30.24 6.50
C LEU A 469 -12.86 -31.20 7.37
N ASN A 470 -13.42 -32.28 6.81
CA ASN A 470 -14.19 -33.28 7.53
C ASN A 470 -13.37 -34.56 7.75
N SER A 471 -13.39 -35.11 8.96
CA SER A 471 -12.85 -36.44 9.24
C SER A 471 -13.93 -37.53 9.02
N PRO A 472 -13.57 -38.74 8.51
CA PRO A 472 -14.53 -39.85 8.39
C PRO A 472 -15.25 -40.21 9.69
N ASP A 473 -14.56 -40.09 10.82
CA ASP A 473 -15.05 -40.47 12.16
C ASP A 473 -15.79 -39.33 12.87
N GLN A 474 -16.03 -38.20 12.21
CA GLN A 474 -16.63 -37.02 12.80
C GLN A 474 -18.14 -37.21 13.01
N PRO A 475 -18.70 -36.84 14.21
CA PRO A 475 -20.13 -36.86 14.45
C PRO A 475 -20.90 -36.00 13.44
N SER A 476 -22.07 -36.47 13.00
CA SER A 476 -22.89 -35.79 11.98
C SER A 476 -23.26 -34.35 12.33
N GLY A 477 -23.37 -34.01 13.61
CA GLY A 477 -23.72 -32.66 14.09
C GLY A 477 -22.56 -31.65 14.12
N SER A 478 -21.33 -32.07 13.80
CA SER A 478 -20.14 -31.20 13.77
C SER A 478 -19.45 -31.13 12.41
N ARG A 479 -20.07 -31.70 11.36
CA ARG A 479 -19.53 -31.71 10.01
C ARG A 479 -19.72 -30.34 9.33
N VAL A 480 -18.74 -29.96 8.51
CA VAL A 480 -18.81 -28.83 7.59
C VAL A 480 -19.65 -29.27 6.39
N GLU A 481 -20.75 -28.58 6.12
CA GLU A 481 -21.66 -28.92 5.01
C GLU A 481 -21.15 -28.39 3.67
N SER A 482 -20.47 -27.25 3.67
CA SER A 482 -19.84 -26.65 2.48
C SER A 482 -18.71 -25.73 2.89
N ALA A 483 -17.59 -25.81 2.17
CA ALA A 483 -16.43 -24.95 2.33
C ALA A 483 -15.89 -24.59 0.94
N LYS A 484 -16.48 -23.56 0.34
CA LYS A 484 -16.15 -23.10 -1.01
C LYS A 484 -15.34 -21.83 -0.97
N GLN A 485 -14.27 -21.75 -1.76
CA GLN A 485 -13.53 -20.52 -2.02
C GLN A 485 -13.60 -20.19 -3.52
N ILE A 486 -13.83 -18.92 -3.80
CA ILE A 486 -13.73 -18.34 -5.13
C ILE A 486 -12.59 -17.33 -5.07
N VAL A 487 -11.70 -17.37 -6.06
CA VAL A 487 -10.61 -16.38 -6.21
C VAL A 487 -10.62 -15.88 -7.64
N GLN A 488 -10.66 -14.58 -7.77
CA GLN A 488 -10.60 -13.88 -9.03
C GLN A 488 -9.46 -12.86 -8.97
N PHE A 489 -8.64 -12.84 -10.00
CA PHE A 489 -7.50 -11.96 -10.13
C PHE A 489 -7.33 -11.56 -11.58
N ARG A 490 -7.11 -10.28 -11.85
CA ARG A 490 -6.74 -9.76 -13.17
C ARG A 490 -5.49 -8.93 -13.03
N LEU A 491 -4.62 -9.05 -14.02
CA LEU A 491 -3.46 -8.20 -14.20
C LEU A 491 -3.38 -7.80 -15.66
N ASP A 492 -3.57 -6.52 -15.93
CA ASP A 492 -3.50 -5.91 -17.26
C ASP A 492 -2.71 -4.60 -17.24
N GLU A 493 -2.70 -3.87 -18.35
CA GLU A 493 -1.97 -2.60 -18.51
C GLU A 493 -2.40 -1.49 -17.54
N ARG A 494 -3.57 -1.61 -16.91
CA ARG A 494 -4.17 -0.60 -16.01
C ARG A 494 -3.92 -0.88 -14.55
N GLY A 495 -3.64 -2.13 -14.18
CA GLY A 495 -3.42 -2.49 -12.80
C GLY A 495 -3.69 -3.95 -12.47
N ALA A 496 -3.74 -4.24 -11.17
CA ALA A 496 -4.16 -5.52 -10.65
C ALA A 496 -5.47 -5.39 -9.89
N VAL A 497 -6.40 -6.32 -10.12
CA VAL A 497 -7.65 -6.43 -9.38
C VAL A 497 -7.67 -7.79 -8.72
N VAL A 498 -7.80 -7.82 -7.41
CA VAL A 498 -8.15 -9.01 -6.65
C VAL A 498 -9.58 -8.85 -6.19
N TRP A 499 -10.44 -9.67 -6.70
CA TRP A 499 -11.80 -9.78 -6.24
C TRP A 499 -12.21 -11.24 -6.18
N SER A 500 -13.00 -11.52 -5.19
CA SER A 500 -13.76 -12.74 -5.16
C SER A 500 -15.18 -12.39 -5.63
N GLU A 501 -15.33 -12.25 -6.96
CA GLU A 501 -16.55 -12.27 -7.82
C GLU A 501 -16.43 -11.36 -9.08
N ALA A 502 -16.74 -11.75 -10.20
CA ALA A 502 -16.92 -11.80 -11.63
C ALA A 502 -16.91 -10.58 -12.60
N GLU A 503 -16.32 -10.61 -13.75
CA GLU A 503 -16.50 -10.65 -15.24
C GLU A 503 -15.82 -9.50 -16.08
N VAL A 504 -15.53 -9.48 -17.30
CA VAL A 504 -14.81 -9.80 -18.56
C VAL A 504 -14.67 -8.63 -19.59
N ILE A 505 -13.62 -8.56 -20.47
CA ILE A 505 -13.27 -8.54 -21.93
C ILE A 505 -12.35 -7.39 -22.41
N GLY A 506 -11.51 -7.52 -23.32
CA GLY A 506 -10.42 -7.77 -24.20
C GLY A 506 -9.92 -6.77 -25.27
N GLU A 507 -8.72 -6.93 -25.84
CA GLU A 507 -8.01 -6.99 -27.15
C GLU A 507 -6.83 -6.05 -27.45
N ASN A 508 -5.95 -6.27 -28.25
CA ASN A 508 -4.81 -6.89 -28.98
C ASN A 508 -3.74 -5.97 -29.60
N GLY A 509 -2.44 -6.43 -29.74
CA GLY A 509 -1.45 -5.99 -30.73
C GLY A 509 0.08 -6.06 -30.43
N SER A 510 1.03 -6.04 -31.37
CA SER A 510 2.40 -6.58 -31.46
C SER A 510 3.63 -5.65 -31.57
N TYR A 511 4.91 -6.06 -31.20
CA TYR A 511 6.19 -5.30 -31.36
C TYR A 511 7.49 -6.09 -31.61
N ASP A 512 8.56 -5.40 -32.12
CA ASP A 512 9.89 -5.84 -32.53
C ASP A 512 11.03 -5.47 -31.53
N TYR A 513 12.19 -6.17 -31.59
CA TYR A 513 13.26 -6.32 -30.60
C TYR A 513 14.60 -5.62 -30.94
N THR A 514 15.36 -5.11 -29.92
CA THR A 514 16.77 -4.64 -29.99
C THR A 514 17.59 -5.06 -28.75
N PRO A 515 18.89 -5.50 -28.84
CA PRO A 515 19.66 -6.08 -27.75
C PRO A 515 20.56 -5.09 -27.00
N GLY A 516 20.75 -5.29 -25.66
CA GLY A 516 21.79 -4.67 -24.83
C GLY A 516 21.42 -4.24 -23.42
N ALA A 517 20.15 -3.96 -23.12
CA ALA A 517 19.64 -3.57 -21.80
C ALA A 517 19.13 -4.78 -20.99
N ARG A 518 18.97 -4.63 -19.64
CA ARG A 518 18.33 -5.67 -18.83
C ARG A 518 16.93 -5.92 -19.35
N LYS A 519 16.51 -7.18 -19.27
CA LYS A 519 15.20 -7.61 -19.72
C LYS A 519 14.41 -8.18 -18.56
N PHE A 520 13.23 -7.64 -18.36
CA PHE A 520 12.27 -8.10 -17.38
C PHE A 520 11.08 -8.73 -18.10
N ILE A 521 11.35 -9.81 -18.87
CA ILE A 521 10.35 -10.49 -19.71
C ILE A 521 9.83 -11.71 -18.96
N PHE A 522 8.55 -11.75 -18.66
CA PHE A 522 7.87 -12.87 -17.99
C PHE A 522 7.35 -13.89 -19.01
N ASP A 523 8.28 -14.47 -19.79
CA ASP A 523 8.06 -15.44 -20.85
C ASP A 523 8.18 -16.91 -20.40
N LYS A 524 8.39 -17.16 -19.09
CA LYS A 524 8.50 -18.47 -18.44
C LYS A 524 7.75 -18.44 -17.11
N PRO A 525 7.51 -19.60 -16.45
CA PRO A 525 6.86 -19.64 -15.15
C PRO A 525 7.43 -18.64 -14.14
N PHE A 526 6.53 -17.95 -13.41
CA PHE A 526 6.88 -16.88 -12.49
C PHE A 526 5.91 -16.80 -11.31
N LEU A 527 6.29 -16.06 -10.26
CA LEU A 527 5.52 -15.87 -9.05
C LEU A 527 4.96 -14.44 -8.99
N ILE A 528 3.72 -14.34 -8.56
CA ILE A 528 3.03 -13.08 -8.24
C ILE A 528 2.77 -13.04 -6.75
N MET A 529 2.95 -11.87 -6.12
CA MET A 529 2.62 -11.63 -4.73
C MET A 529 2.06 -10.22 -4.55
N LEU A 530 0.96 -10.11 -3.82
CA LEU A 530 0.35 -8.83 -3.43
C LEU A 530 0.37 -8.70 -1.91
N ARG A 531 0.86 -7.56 -1.43
CA ARG A 531 0.92 -7.23 0.00
C ARG A 531 0.80 -5.73 0.22
N GLU A 532 0.27 -5.31 1.37
CA GLU A 532 0.13 -3.88 1.72
C GLU A 532 1.46 -3.20 2.06
N ALA A 533 2.42 -3.95 2.61
CA ALA A 533 3.73 -3.42 2.97
C ALA A 533 4.77 -4.56 3.03
N PRO A 534 6.07 -4.26 2.94
CA PRO A 534 7.14 -5.26 2.95
C PRO A 534 7.16 -6.19 4.17
N GLU A 535 6.65 -5.74 5.32
CA GLU A 535 6.57 -6.52 6.56
C GLU A 535 5.26 -7.30 6.72
N LYS A 536 4.26 -7.02 5.87
CA LYS A 536 2.93 -7.66 5.92
C LYS A 536 2.92 -9.01 5.20
N GLN A 537 2.04 -9.90 5.64
CA GLN A 537 1.78 -11.15 4.92
C GLN A 537 1.05 -10.86 3.60
N PRO A 538 1.31 -11.63 2.54
CA PRO A 538 0.62 -11.45 1.27
C PRO A 538 -0.85 -11.87 1.39
N TYR A 539 -1.74 -11.00 0.89
CA TYR A 539 -3.17 -11.28 0.79
C TYR A 539 -3.56 -11.97 -0.52
N PHE A 540 -2.64 -12.07 -1.46
CA PHE A 540 -2.74 -12.91 -2.65
C PHE A 540 -1.35 -13.33 -3.10
N ALA A 541 -1.22 -14.57 -3.56
CA ALA A 541 -0.04 -15.06 -4.26
C ALA A 541 -0.41 -16.11 -5.31
N ALA A 542 0.35 -16.18 -6.39
CA ALA A 542 0.19 -17.22 -7.40
C ALA A 542 1.52 -17.59 -8.04
N TRP A 543 1.77 -18.89 -8.19
CA TRP A 543 2.75 -19.43 -9.12
C TRP A 543 2.08 -19.68 -10.46
N ILE A 544 2.50 -18.97 -11.47
CA ILE A 544 1.99 -19.10 -12.84
C ILE A 544 2.87 -20.11 -13.57
N GLY A 545 2.46 -21.36 -13.59
CA GLY A 545 3.23 -22.48 -14.13
C GLY A 545 2.89 -22.84 -15.58
N ASN A 546 1.77 -22.31 -16.10
CA ASN A 546 1.25 -22.58 -17.44
C ASN A 546 0.43 -21.40 -17.96
N THR A 547 -0.19 -21.55 -19.12
CA THR A 547 -0.97 -20.50 -19.79
C THR A 547 -2.49 -20.58 -19.55
N ASP A 548 -2.97 -21.47 -18.67
CA ASP A 548 -4.42 -21.63 -18.42
C ASP A 548 -5.11 -20.32 -17.92
N LEU A 549 -4.32 -19.42 -17.31
CA LEU A 549 -4.77 -18.14 -16.78
C LEU A 549 -4.37 -16.93 -17.65
N MET A 550 -3.75 -17.17 -18.79
CA MET A 550 -3.32 -16.13 -19.72
C MET A 550 -4.34 -15.97 -20.84
N ILE A 551 -4.53 -14.73 -21.27
CA ILE A 551 -5.42 -14.49 -22.41
C ILE A 551 -4.70 -14.85 -23.71
N PRO A 552 -5.21 -15.81 -24.50
CA PRO A 552 -4.61 -16.17 -25.78
C PRO A 552 -4.63 -15.02 -26.77
N ASN A 553 -3.64 -14.98 -27.66
CA ASN A 553 -3.63 -14.02 -28.76
C ASN A 553 -4.65 -14.45 -29.83
N GLY A 554 -5.64 -13.60 -30.12
CA GLY A 554 -6.65 -13.86 -31.16
C GLY A 554 -8.04 -14.23 -30.66
N THR A 555 -8.32 -14.16 -29.36
CA THR A 555 -9.69 -14.14 -28.82
C THR A 555 -10.16 -12.68 -28.77
N GLU A 556 -11.06 -12.31 -29.68
CA GLU A 556 -11.88 -11.08 -29.61
C GLU A 556 -12.98 -11.19 -28.58
#